data_7c6ed4e594967d6706cea563edac8fe2
#
_entry.id   7c6ed4e594967d6706cea563edac8fe2
#
_cell.length_a   1.000
_cell.length_b   1.000
_cell.length_c   1.000
_cell.angle_alpha   90.00
_cell.angle_beta   90.00
_cell.angle_gamma   90.00
#
_symmetry.space_group_name_H-M   'P 1'
#
loop_
_entity.id
_entity.type
_entity.pdbx_description
1 polymer ?
#
loop_
_entity_poly.entity_id
_entity_poly.type
_entity_poly.pdbx_seq_one_letter_code
_entity_poly.pdbx_strand_id
1 'polypeptide(L)'
;GIVNTNTKVTIDGKTFLHRVYGGGFGDPFSTGNNETGKIGGNTEVYIQGANIYGDVFGGGAGVAPKDINGTYTYFTNVAKVSGTTKVEISGEAKIYGNVYGGGDIANIKSYITLTGSAKEAYYNTKPKSESKLDQTTGKFLSYEAKDYTTFVNITGGDIFGEVFGGGKGLMKADAPDYQKVGRINGNTLV
;
A
#
# COMPACT_ATOMS: atom_id res chain seq x y z
N GLY A 1 14.92 6.36 9.43
CA GLY A 1 15.89 5.79 8.48
C GLY A 1 15.26 5.57 7.12
N ILE A 2 16.10 5.31 6.12
CA ILE A 2 15.73 4.96 4.75
C ILE A 2 16.26 3.57 4.47
N VAL A 3 15.46 2.71 3.85
CA VAL A 3 15.90 1.40 3.33
C VAL A 3 15.96 1.49 1.82
N ASN A 4 17.14 1.29 1.23
CA ASN A 4 17.35 1.45 -0.22
C ASN A 4 16.94 0.21 -1.04
N THR A 5 16.63 -0.89 -0.38
CA THR A 5 16.26 -2.17 -0.98
C THR A 5 14.86 -2.60 -0.56
N ASN A 6 14.58 -3.89 -0.63
CA ASN A 6 13.30 -4.47 -0.24
C ASN A 6 13.20 -4.67 1.27
N THR A 7 11.96 -4.74 1.77
CA THR A 7 11.66 -5.20 3.14
C THR A 7 10.77 -6.43 3.08
N LYS A 8 10.94 -7.31 4.07
CA LYS A 8 10.09 -8.47 4.28
C LYS A 8 9.74 -8.59 5.75
N VAL A 9 8.44 -8.63 6.04
CA VAL A 9 7.89 -8.89 7.37
C VAL A 9 7.24 -10.26 7.35
N THR A 10 7.68 -11.16 8.23
CA THR A 10 7.07 -12.47 8.40
C THR A 10 6.62 -12.61 9.85
N ILE A 11 5.33 -12.89 10.04
CA ILE A 11 4.71 -13.07 11.35
C ILE A 11 4.12 -14.47 11.38
N ASP A 12 4.66 -15.28 12.25
CA ASP A 12 4.35 -16.69 12.37
C ASP A 12 3.94 -17.04 13.82
N GLY A 13 3.11 -18.06 13.97
CA GLY A 13 2.67 -18.56 15.26
C GLY A 13 1.69 -17.66 16.01
N LYS A 14 1.46 -17.98 17.30
CA LYS A 14 0.47 -17.31 18.17
C LYS A 14 0.98 -15.97 18.70
N THR A 15 1.24 -15.02 17.79
CA THR A 15 1.71 -13.68 18.12
C THR A 15 0.50 -12.72 18.19
N PHE A 16 0.55 -11.76 19.13
CA PHE A 16 -0.47 -10.73 19.31
C PHE A 16 0.14 -9.38 19.00
N LEU A 17 -0.34 -8.71 17.94
CA LEU A 17 0.17 -7.42 17.50
C LEU A 17 -0.96 -6.40 17.33
N HIS A 18 -0.62 -5.12 17.46
CA HIS A 18 -1.61 -4.06 17.27
C HIS A 18 -1.77 -3.73 15.77
N ARG A 19 -0.68 -3.45 15.08
CA ARG A 19 -0.67 -3.14 13.64
C ARG A 19 0.57 -3.73 12.97
N VAL A 20 0.47 -3.94 11.65
CA VAL A 20 1.57 -4.45 10.83
C VAL A 20 1.77 -3.54 9.63
N TYR A 21 3.03 -3.18 9.36
CA TYR A 21 3.45 -2.39 8.21
C TYR A 21 4.57 -3.12 7.47
N GLY A 22 4.45 -3.24 6.16
CA GLY A 22 5.53 -3.75 5.30
C GLY A 22 6.65 -2.73 5.09
N GLY A 23 6.29 -1.45 5.08
CA GLY A 23 7.22 -0.32 4.93
C GLY A 23 7.65 0.31 6.25
N GLY A 24 8.31 1.46 6.14
CA GLY A 24 8.81 2.19 7.29
C GLY A 24 7.77 3.10 7.95
N PHE A 25 8.15 3.65 9.08
CA PHE A 25 7.36 4.63 9.82
C PHE A 25 7.90 6.04 9.56
N GLY A 26 7.02 6.95 9.18
CA GLY A 26 7.35 8.35 8.98
C GLY A 26 7.52 9.11 10.29
N ASP A 27 8.54 9.97 10.36
CA ASP A 27 8.75 10.84 11.50
C ASP A 27 7.83 12.07 11.42
N PRO A 28 6.87 12.25 12.35
CA PRO A 28 5.95 13.37 12.33
C PRO A 28 6.62 14.72 12.69
N PHE A 29 7.85 14.70 13.20
CA PHE A 29 8.62 15.90 13.56
C PHE A 29 9.64 16.30 12.51
N SER A 30 9.79 15.47 11.46
CA SER A 30 10.72 15.75 10.38
C SER A 30 10.34 17.05 9.66
N THR A 31 11.34 17.89 9.37
CA THR A 31 11.23 19.14 8.59
C THR A 31 12.10 19.02 7.34
N GLY A 32 11.64 19.51 6.21
CA GLY A 32 12.43 19.54 4.98
C GLY A 32 12.03 18.46 3.96
N ASN A 33 12.97 18.00 3.13
CA ASN A 33 12.77 16.96 2.11
C ASN A 33 12.63 15.58 2.76
N ASN A 34 11.44 15.32 3.26
CA ASN A 34 11.14 14.22 4.14
C ASN A 34 11.02 12.89 3.39
N GLU A 35 12.07 12.09 3.47
CA GLU A 35 12.09 10.69 3.04
C GLU A 35 12.18 9.71 4.21
N THR A 36 11.80 10.16 5.43
CA THR A 36 11.85 9.29 6.62
C THR A 36 10.94 8.08 6.43
N GLY A 37 11.45 6.90 6.77
CA GLY A 37 10.74 5.64 6.59
C GLY A 37 10.56 5.17 5.14
N LYS A 38 11.21 5.81 4.16
CA LYS A 38 11.14 5.44 2.74
C LYS A 38 11.76 4.07 2.49
N ILE A 39 11.11 3.29 1.63
CA ILE A 39 11.61 2.02 1.09
C ILE A 39 11.89 2.21 -0.40
N GLY A 40 13.13 1.96 -0.82
CA GLY A 40 13.58 2.12 -2.20
C GLY A 40 13.13 1.00 -3.13
N GLY A 41 12.86 -0.18 -2.58
CA GLY A 41 12.40 -1.36 -3.31
C GLY A 41 10.95 -1.74 -2.99
N ASN A 42 10.71 -3.05 -2.96
CA ASN A 42 9.40 -3.65 -2.69
C ASN A 42 9.21 -3.94 -1.19
N THR A 43 7.97 -4.08 -0.77
CA THR A 43 7.63 -4.56 0.57
C THR A 43 6.80 -5.84 0.49
N GLU A 44 7.07 -6.77 1.39
CA GLU A 44 6.33 -8.02 1.52
C GLU A 44 5.93 -8.24 2.98
N VAL A 45 4.66 -8.56 3.20
CA VAL A 45 4.10 -8.91 4.50
C VAL A 45 3.48 -10.30 4.39
N TYR A 46 3.93 -11.22 5.24
CA TYR A 46 3.41 -12.58 5.36
C TYR A 46 2.92 -12.80 6.79
N ILE A 47 1.64 -13.16 6.94
CA ILE A 47 1.02 -13.40 8.25
C ILE A 47 0.43 -14.81 8.25
N GLN A 48 0.92 -15.64 9.19
CA GLN A 48 0.45 -17.01 9.37
C GLN A 48 0.20 -17.31 10.85
N GLY A 49 -1.06 -17.53 11.22
CA GLY A 49 -1.42 -17.96 12.58
C GLY A 49 -1.38 -16.87 13.66
N ALA A 50 -1.15 -15.61 13.30
CA ALA A 50 -1.06 -14.49 14.25
C ALA A 50 -2.42 -13.82 14.48
N ASN A 51 -2.57 -13.14 15.63
CA ASN A 51 -3.71 -12.29 15.97
C ASN A 51 -3.31 -10.82 15.84
N ILE A 52 -3.89 -10.10 14.89
CA ILE A 52 -3.63 -8.68 14.65
C ILE A 52 -4.89 -7.88 15.03
N TYR A 53 -4.80 -7.11 16.11
CA TYR A 53 -5.94 -6.36 16.64
C TYR A 53 -6.30 -5.10 15.86
N GLY A 54 -5.37 -4.55 15.09
CA GLY A 54 -5.59 -3.41 14.23
C GLY A 54 -5.37 -3.72 12.76
N ASP A 55 -5.00 -2.71 12.00
CA ASP A 55 -4.88 -2.78 10.56
C ASP A 55 -3.54 -3.41 10.11
N VAL A 56 -3.56 -4.05 8.94
CA VAL A 56 -2.39 -4.56 8.21
C VAL A 56 -2.19 -3.73 6.94
N PHE A 57 -0.96 -3.29 6.71
CA PHE A 57 -0.57 -2.49 5.55
C PHE A 57 0.60 -3.13 4.80
N GLY A 58 0.47 -3.25 3.49
CA GLY A 58 1.59 -3.65 2.63
C GLY A 58 2.67 -2.57 2.55
N GLY A 59 2.29 -1.30 2.63
CA GLY A 59 3.19 -0.15 2.63
C GLY A 59 3.59 0.33 4.02
N GLY A 60 4.05 1.59 4.10
CA GLY A 60 4.50 2.22 5.34
C GLY A 60 3.42 3.07 6.02
N ALA A 61 3.74 3.58 7.20
CA ALA A 61 2.95 4.57 7.91
C ALA A 61 3.46 5.99 7.62
N GLY A 62 2.70 6.75 6.86
CA GLY A 62 3.00 8.13 6.51
C GLY A 62 2.66 9.13 7.61
N VAL A 63 2.73 10.39 7.28
CA VAL A 63 2.41 11.51 8.17
C VAL A 63 1.24 12.30 7.59
N ALA A 64 0.27 12.60 8.45
CA ALA A 64 -0.85 13.44 8.06
C ALA A 64 -0.37 14.84 7.63
N PRO A 65 -1.00 15.47 6.63
CA PRO A 65 -0.72 16.85 6.25
C PRO A 65 -0.82 17.78 7.44
N LYS A 66 0.07 18.74 7.50
CA LYS A 66 0.09 19.77 8.55
C LYS A 66 -0.20 21.14 7.95
N ASP A 67 -1.01 21.93 8.65
CA ASP A 67 -1.12 23.35 8.38
C ASP A 67 0.08 24.06 9.02
N ILE A 68 0.87 24.70 8.18
CA ILE A 68 1.99 25.53 8.60
C ILE A 68 1.72 26.94 8.11
N ASN A 69 1.33 27.81 9.02
CA ASN A 69 1.02 29.23 8.74
C ASN A 69 -0.04 29.43 7.63
N GLY A 70 -1.14 28.67 7.68
CA GLY A 70 -2.22 28.76 6.69
C GLY A 70 -1.93 28.00 5.38
N THR A 71 -0.83 27.25 5.30
CA THR A 71 -0.48 26.43 4.13
C THR A 71 -0.38 24.96 4.50
N TYR A 72 -1.18 24.12 3.85
CA TYR A 72 -1.11 22.66 4.04
C TYR A 72 0.14 22.08 3.39
N THR A 73 1.00 21.47 4.22
CA THR A 73 2.18 20.74 3.78
C THR A 73 1.87 19.23 3.73
N TYR A 74 2.09 18.62 2.56
CA TYR A 74 1.86 17.20 2.30
C TYR A 74 3.19 16.46 2.27
N PHE A 75 3.31 15.40 3.05
CA PHE A 75 4.53 14.60 3.20
C PHE A 75 4.51 13.38 2.26
N THR A 76 4.43 13.61 0.95
CA THR A 76 4.19 12.57 -0.06
C THR A 76 5.32 11.55 -0.24
N ASN A 77 6.52 11.86 0.27
CA ASN A 77 7.68 10.96 0.23
C ASN A 77 7.96 10.26 1.56
N VAL A 78 7.27 10.65 2.63
CA VAL A 78 7.42 10.02 3.94
C VAL A 78 6.81 8.63 3.92
N ALA A 79 7.55 7.64 4.43
CA ALA A 79 7.19 6.22 4.46
C ALA A 79 6.80 5.63 3.10
N LYS A 80 7.16 6.31 2.01
CA LYS A 80 6.86 5.91 0.64
C LYS A 80 7.56 4.61 0.27
N VAL A 81 6.86 3.73 -0.42
CA VAL A 81 7.43 2.55 -1.07
C VAL A 81 7.62 2.85 -2.56
N SER A 82 8.85 2.75 -3.06
CA SER A 82 9.16 3.06 -4.46
C SER A 82 8.82 1.93 -5.43
N GLY A 83 8.78 0.70 -4.93
CA GLY A 83 8.42 -0.50 -5.69
C GLY A 83 6.95 -0.92 -5.50
N THR A 84 6.75 -2.21 -5.39
CA THR A 84 5.44 -2.87 -5.19
C THR A 84 5.25 -3.28 -3.74
N THR A 85 4.01 -3.52 -3.35
CA THR A 85 3.68 -4.08 -2.04
C THR A 85 2.94 -5.40 -2.19
N LYS A 86 3.26 -6.35 -1.31
CA LYS A 86 2.57 -7.64 -1.21
C LYS A 86 2.11 -7.87 0.22
N VAL A 87 0.86 -8.27 0.41
CA VAL A 87 0.35 -8.81 1.67
C VAL A 87 -0.17 -10.21 1.41
N GLU A 88 0.26 -11.16 2.20
CA GLU A 88 -0.19 -12.55 2.15
C GLU A 88 -0.62 -13.01 3.54
N ILE A 89 -1.87 -13.45 3.64
CA ILE A 89 -2.48 -13.91 4.88
C ILE A 89 -2.89 -15.36 4.69
N SER A 90 -2.50 -16.23 5.61
CA SER A 90 -2.73 -17.66 5.52
C SER A 90 -2.87 -18.32 6.90
N GLY A 91 -3.15 -19.62 6.89
CA GLY A 91 -3.26 -20.43 8.11
C GLY A 91 -4.41 -19.99 9.00
N GLU A 92 -4.16 -19.93 10.31
CA GLU A 92 -5.16 -19.55 11.34
C GLU A 92 -5.05 -18.08 11.76
N ALA A 93 -4.55 -17.20 10.90
CA ALA A 93 -4.41 -15.79 11.21
C ALA A 93 -5.78 -15.15 11.52
N LYS A 94 -5.81 -14.21 12.48
CA LYS A 94 -7.01 -13.43 12.81
C LYS A 94 -6.69 -11.95 12.76
N ILE A 95 -7.32 -11.24 11.81
CA ILE A 95 -7.15 -9.81 11.63
C ILE A 95 -8.44 -9.12 12.03
N TYR A 96 -8.40 -8.41 13.16
CA TYR A 96 -9.58 -7.72 13.71
C TYR A 96 -9.79 -6.33 13.10
N GLY A 97 -8.75 -5.72 12.52
CA GLY A 97 -8.82 -4.51 11.72
C GLY A 97 -8.95 -4.79 10.23
N ASN A 98 -8.60 -3.79 9.44
CA ASN A 98 -8.66 -3.85 7.98
C ASN A 98 -7.31 -4.29 7.38
N VAL A 99 -7.34 -4.79 6.15
CA VAL A 99 -6.16 -5.13 5.35
C VAL A 99 -6.05 -4.19 4.16
N TYR A 100 -4.91 -3.53 4.02
CA TYR A 100 -4.60 -2.61 2.93
C TYR A 100 -3.38 -3.10 2.14
N GLY A 101 -3.50 -3.21 0.84
CA GLY A 101 -2.36 -3.49 -0.04
C GLY A 101 -1.34 -2.35 -0.05
N GLY A 102 -1.79 -1.10 0.09
CA GLY A 102 -0.96 0.10 0.17
C GLY A 102 -0.54 0.49 1.57
N GLY A 103 -0.20 1.78 1.74
CA GLY A 103 0.24 2.34 3.03
C GLY A 103 -0.87 3.04 3.81
N ASP A 104 -0.60 3.32 5.09
CA ASP A 104 -1.37 4.21 5.94
C ASP A 104 -0.90 5.65 5.70
N ILE A 105 -1.67 6.44 4.96
CA ILE A 105 -1.31 7.81 4.52
C ILE A 105 -0.04 7.86 3.63
N ALA A 106 0.70 6.78 3.50
CA ALA A 106 1.93 6.67 2.71
C ALA A 106 1.63 6.30 1.25
N ASN A 107 2.38 6.88 0.32
CA ASN A 107 2.24 6.62 -1.11
C ASN A 107 3.03 5.38 -1.56
N ILE A 108 2.50 4.68 -2.56
CA ILE A 108 3.19 3.59 -3.26
C ILE A 108 3.50 4.03 -4.67
N LYS A 109 4.76 3.93 -5.06
CA LYS A 109 5.38 4.46 -6.28
C LYS A 109 5.31 6.00 -6.40
N SER A 110 6.11 6.56 -7.30
CA SER A 110 6.05 7.98 -7.63
C SER A 110 4.89 8.26 -8.57
N TYR A 111 4.15 9.31 -8.29
CA TYR A 111 3.22 9.85 -9.26
C TYR A 111 4.03 10.54 -10.37
N ILE A 112 3.93 10.02 -11.59
CA ILE A 112 4.47 10.69 -12.77
C ILE A 112 3.30 11.43 -13.41
N THR A 113 3.36 12.75 -13.42
CA THR A 113 2.41 13.53 -14.21
C THR A 113 2.83 13.42 -15.66
N LEU A 114 2.15 12.57 -16.41
CA LEU A 114 2.32 12.47 -17.86
C LEU A 114 1.41 13.50 -18.53
N THR A 115 1.96 14.32 -19.44
CA THR A 115 1.24 15.34 -20.20
C THR A 115 1.38 15.07 -21.70
N GLY A 116 0.38 15.47 -22.48
CA GLY A 116 0.41 15.37 -23.94
C GLY A 116 0.60 13.95 -24.48
N SER A 117 1.42 13.80 -25.51
CA SER A 117 1.69 12.52 -26.19
C SER A 117 2.29 11.44 -25.30
N ALA A 118 3.05 11.81 -24.26
CA ALA A 118 3.58 10.85 -23.29
C ALA A 118 2.46 10.19 -22.47
N LYS A 119 1.39 10.92 -22.14
CA LYS A 119 0.20 10.38 -21.48
C LYS A 119 -0.54 9.40 -22.38
N GLU A 120 -0.75 9.74 -23.64
CA GLU A 120 -1.40 8.87 -24.61
C GLU A 120 -0.59 7.59 -24.87
N ALA A 121 0.72 7.71 -25.07
CA ALA A 121 1.61 6.56 -25.25
C ALA A 121 1.56 5.64 -24.03
N TYR A 122 1.57 6.17 -22.80
CA TYR A 122 1.50 5.38 -21.57
C TYR A 122 0.19 4.59 -21.46
N TYR A 123 -0.95 5.21 -21.78
CA TYR A 123 -2.25 4.52 -21.76
C TYR A 123 -2.43 3.52 -22.89
N ASN A 124 -1.82 3.78 -24.05
CA ASN A 124 -1.91 2.89 -25.22
C ASN A 124 -0.98 1.67 -25.13
N THR A 125 0.14 1.79 -24.40
CA THR A 125 1.10 0.69 -24.22
C THR A 125 0.82 -0.18 -22.98
N LYS A 126 0.02 0.31 -22.02
CA LYS A 126 -0.48 -0.58 -20.96
C LYS A 126 -1.46 -1.56 -21.58
N PRO A 127 -1.29 -2.86 -21.35
CA PRO A 127 -2.37 -3.79 -21.66
C PRO A 127 -3.60 -3.26 -20.92
N LYS A 128 -4.64 -2.91 -21.65
CA LYS A 128 -5.97 -2.74 -21.07
C LYS A 128 -6.13 -3.96 -20.20
N SER A 129 -6.52 -3.79 -18.95
CA SER A 129 -6.80 -4.90 -18.05
C SER A 129 -7.94 -5.69 -18.71
N GLU A 130 -7.58 -6.55 -19.64
CA GLU A 130 -8.46 -7.59 -20.04
C GLU A 130 -8.53 -8.45 -18.79
N SER A 131 -9.63 -8.32 -18.09
CA SER A 131 -10.06 -9.32 -17.14
C SER A 131 -10.12 -10.62 -17.95
N LYS A 132 -9.06 -11.39 -17.92
CA LYS A 132 -9.01 -12.70 -18.54
C LYS A 132 -9.87 -13.63 -17.68
N LEU A 133 -11.17 -13.44 -17.82
CA LEU A 133 -12.13 -14.42 -17.40
C LEU A 133 -11.94 -15.61 -18.36
N ASP A 134 -11.58 -16.76 -17.83
CA ASP A 134 -11.65 -18.00 -18.60
C ASP A 134 -13.13 -18.19 -18.99
N GLN A 135 -13.45 -17.94 -20.24
CA GLN A 135 -14.80 -18.01 -20.78
C GLN A 135 -15.41 -19.41 -20.65
N THR A 136 -14.59 -20.45 -20.47
CA THR A 136 -15.03 -21.84 -20.35
C THR A 136 -15.37 -22.20 -18.90
N THR A 137 -14.60 -21.73 -17.93
CA THR A 137 -14.75 -22.10 -16.52
C THR A 137 -15.37 -21.01 -15.65
N GLY A 138 -15.50 -19.78 -16.18
CA GLY A 138 -15.98 -18.62 -15.43
C GLY A 138 -15.04 -18.19 -14.29
N LYS A 139 -13.82 -18.74 -14.23
CA LYS A 139 -12.81 -18.41 -13.22
C LYS A 139 -11.88 -17.33 -13.75
N PHE A 140 -11.51 -16.40 -12.89
CA PHE A 140 -10.42 -15.48 -13.21
C PHE A 140 -9.12 -16.26 -13.34
N LEU A 141 -8.44 -16.08 -14.47
CA LEU A 141 -7.08 -16.61 -14.65
C LEU A 141 -6.17 -15.93 -13.62
N SER A 142 -5.27 -16.71 -13.02
CA SER A 142 -4.32 -16.21 -12.03
C SER A 142 -3.43 -15.11 -12.64
N TYR A 143 -3.59 -13.91 -12.16
CA TYR A 143 -2.67 -12.83 -12.47
C TYR A 143 -1.37 -13.02 -11.69
N GLU A 144 -0.24 -12.86 -12.34
CA GLU A 144 1.03 -12.87 -11.63
C GLU A 144 1.19 -11.58 -10.81
N ALA A 145 1.64 -11.71 -9.56
CA ALA A 145 1.82 -10.58 -8.65
C ALA A 145 2.71 -9.45 -9.21
N LYS A 146 3.57 -9.75 -10.16
CA LYS A 146 4.43 -8.77 -10.86
C LYS A 146 3.66 -7.72 -11.67
N ASP A 147 2.43 -8.02 -12.08
CA ASP A 147 1.60 -7.14 -12.90
C ASP A 147 0.93 -6.04 -12.07
N TYR A 148 1.02 -6.13 -10.75
CA TYR A 148 0.34 -5.22 -9.83
C TYR A 148 1.32 -4.39 -9.00
N THR A 149 0.91 -3.17 -8.68
CA THR A 149 1.63 -2.30 -7.75
C THR A 149 1.38 -2.71 -6.32
N THR A 150 0.14 -3.09 -6.01
CA THR A 150 -0.24 -3.65 -4.72
C THR A 150 -0.94 -4.99 -4.92
N PHE A 151 -0.57 -5.97 -4.12
CA PHE A 151 -1.12 -7.32 -4.18
C PHE A 151 -1.49 -7.80 -2.78
N VAL A 152 -2.75 -8.17 -2.59
CA VAL A 152 -3.25 -8.81 -1.37
C VAL A 152 -3.75 -10.20 -1.72
N ASN A 153 -3.22 -11.20 -1.04
CA ASN A 153 -3.61 -12.60 -1.21
C ASN A 153 -4.00 -13.21 0.13
N ILE A 154 -5.22 -13.70 0.24
CA ILE A 154 -5.76 -14.32 1.44
C ILE A 154 -6.12 -15.75 1.10
N THR A 155 -5.34 -16.70 1.63
CA THR A 155 -5.53 -18.14 1.39
C THR A 155 -6.02 -18.89 2.64
N GLY A 156 -6.20 -18.17 3.74
CA GLY A 156 -6.71 -18.70 5.01
C GLY A 156 -6.78 -17.61 6.06
N GLY A 157 -7.31 -17.95 7.23
CA GLY A 157 -7.51 -17.02 8.34
C GLY A 157 -8.85 -16.30 8.29
N ASP A 158 -9.14 -15.56 9.37
CA ASP A 158 -10.36 -14.78 9.55
C ASP A 158 -10.03 -13.29 9.50
N ILE A 159 -10.66 -12.55 8.60
CA ILE A 159 -10.59 -11.10 8.52
C ILE A 159 -11.93 -10.53 9.01
N PHE A 160 -11.93 -9.84 10.14
CA PHE A 160 -13.14 -9.26 10.73
C PHE A 160 -13.45 -7.85 10.22
N GLY A 161 -12.46 -7.17 9.61
CA GLY A 161 -12.61 -5.90 8.93
C GLY A 161 -12.77 -6.03 7.42
N GLU A 162 -12.38 -5.00 6.71
CA GLU A 162 -12.49 -4.88 5.25
C GLU A 162 -11.12 -5.09 4.59
N VAL A 163 -11.11 -5.51 3.31
CA VAL A 163 -9.90 -5.74 2.53
C VAL A 163 -9.86 -4.76 1.35
N PHE A 164 -8.77 -4.00 1.25
CA PHE A 164 -8.56 -3.00 0.21
C PHE A 164 -7.27 -3.27 -0.56
N GLY A 165 -7.34 -3.28 -1.88
CA GLY A 165 -6.13 -3.28 -2.72
C GLY A 165 -5.34 -1.98 -2.62
N GLY A 166 -6.00 -0.86 -2.30
CA GLY A 166 -5.41 0.47 -2.15
C GLY A 166 -4.74 0.73 -0.80
N GLY A 167 -4.34 1.98 -0.59
CA GLY A 167 -3.87 2.48 0.70
C GLY A 167 -4.97 3.18 1.49
N LYS A 168 -4.75 3.34 2.78
CA LYS A 168 -5.59 4.15 3.65
C LYS A 168 -5.23 5.62 3.46
N GLY A 169 -6.16 6.39 2.91
CA GLY A 169 -6.05 7.83 2.81
C GLY A 169 -6.47 8.54 4.10
N LEU A 170 -6.36 9.86 4.10
CA LEU A 170 -6.89 10.72 5.16
C LEU A 170 -8.13 11.44 4.64
N MET A 171 -9.26 11.27 5.30
CA MET A 171 -10.44 12.10 5.10
C MET A 171 -10.38 13.26 6.11
N LYS A 172 -10.01 14.45 5.64
CA LYS A 172 -10.10 15.66 6.41
C LYS A 172 -10.83 16.71 5.57
N ALA A 173 -12.02 17.09 6.03
CA ALA A 173 -12.92 17.99 5.28
C ALA A 173 -12.28 19.35 4.92
N ASP A 174 -11.30 19.79 5.70
CA ASP A 174 -10.69 21.11 5.59
C ASP A 174 -9.36 21.12 4.82
N ALA A 175 -8.85 19.95 4.40
CA ALA A 175 -7.60 19.86 3.62
C ALA A 175 -7.90 19.81 2.12
N PRO A 176 -7.60 20.88 1.35
CA PRO A 176 -8.01 20.99 -0.05
C PRO A 176 -7.45 19.90 -0.96
N ASP A 177 -6.40 19.20 -0.54
CA ASP A 177 -5.69 18.20 -1.34
C ASP A 177 -5.48 16.86 -0.59
N TYR A 178 -6.48 16.41 0.18
CA TYR A 178 -6.43 15.10 0.87
C TYR A 178 -6.12 13.92 -0.06
N GLN A 179 -6.34 14.10 -1.36
CA GLN A 179 -6.04 13.13 -2.41
C GLN A 179 -4.54 12.89 -2.63
N LYS A 180 -3.64 13.68 -2.01
CA LYS A 180 -2.19 13.56 -2.22
C LYS A 180 -1.52 12.47 -1.39
N VAL A 181 -2.23 11.84 -0.46
CA VAL A 181 -1.69 10.82 0.45
C VAL A 181 -2.43 9.49 0.32
N GLY A 182 -1.76 8.39 0.68
CA GLY A 182 -2.31 7.04 0.56
C GLY A 182 -2.50 6.55 -0.88
N ARG A 183 -1.82 7.18 -1.84
CA ARG A 183 -1.97 6.90 -3.28
C ARG A 183 -1.21 5.68 -3.72
N ILE A 184 -1.83 4.95 -4.64
CA ILE A 184 -1.19 3.88 -5.39
C ILE A 184 -1.03 4.35 -6.84
N ASN A 185 0.20 4.35 -7.35
CA ASN A 185 0.42 4.60 -8.78
C ASN A 185 0.59 3.28 -9.52
N GLY A 186 -0.51 2.76 -9.99
CA GLY A 186 -0.57 1.49 -10.73
C GLY A 186 -1.81 0.66 -10.37
N ASN A 187 -1.77 -0.62 -10.72
CA ASN A 187 -2.88 -1.55 -10.53
C ASN A 187 -2.86 -2.16 -9.12
N THR A 188 -4.03 -2.54 -8.65
CA THR A 188 -4.22 -3.27 -7.38
C THR A 188 -4.92 -4.60 -7.65
N LEU A 189 -4.56 -5.63 -6.91
CA LEU A 189 -5.23 -6.93 -6.91
C LEU A 189 -5.51 -7.39 -5.48
N VAL A 190 -6.70 -7.91 -5.26
CA VAL A 190 -7.12 -8.59 -4.02
C VAL A 190 -7.65 -9.96 -4.37
#